data_ad32c2476c95612185285b5cb761ff05
#
_entry.id   ad32c2476c95612185285b5cb761ff05
#
_cell.length_a   1.000
_cell.length_b   1.000
_cell.length_c   1.000
_cell.angle_alpha   90.00
_cell.angle_beta   90.00
_cell.angle_gamma   90.00
#
_symmetry.space_group_name_H-M   'P 1'
#
loop_
_entity.id
_entity.type
_entity.pdbx_description
1 polymer ?
#
loop_
_entity_poly.entity_id
_entity_poly.type
_entity_poly.pdbx_seq_one_letter_code
_entity_poly.pdbx_strand_id
1 'polypeptide(L)'
;SALFSAGLRDMDAILGRDDRLVAKLADAVTKLDAKFAAIIGTPVPAVIGTDYHALKRMTEKKVDLPILTVDTDGMELYDKGEEKAWKELFLVFAGEKEDVILGRIGILGMTPQDISDLRAADRIRERFAAEGKTAVCFGRGNGLDDVKSVSNVEKNIVVSPAALEAAKYLERTYGTPYETGYPLVDELVYDMDYHGKKVLIVQQQVIGSAIREEIQKKAKDAQVTVASWFMIKPELCSDTDLHLRDEEDYIRLVENM
;
A
#
# COMPACT_ATOMS: atom_id res chain seq x y z
N SER A 1 8.81 -17.39 2.89
CA SER A 1 8.30 -16.63 4.05
C SER A 1 7.62 -17.56 5.04
N ALA A 2 7.68 -17.25 6.33
CA ALA A 2 7.03 -17.98 7.39
C ALA A 2 6.26 -17.00 8.30
N LEU A 3 5.11 -17.41 8.80
CA LEU A 3 4.29 -16.68 9.74
C LEU A 3 4.29 -17.39 11.09
N PHE A 4 4.57 -16.67 12.16
CA PHE A 4 4.58 -17.17 13.52
C PHE A 4 3.61 -16.37 14.39
N SER A 5 2.77 -17.07 15.14
CA SER A 5 2.00 -16.45 16.21
C SER A 5 2.86 -16.38 17.47
N ALA A 6 2.94 -15.18 18.07
CA ALA A 6 3.61 -15.01 19.35
C ALA A 6 2.94 -15.81 20.48
N GLY A 7 1.64 -16.13 20.32
CA GLY A 7 0.86 -16.88 21.30
C GLY A 7 0.89 -16.23 22.68
N LEU A 8 0.79 -14.89 22.73
CA LEU A 8 0.67 -14.16 23.99
C LEU A 8 -0.62 -14.56 24.68
N ARG A 9 -0.51 -14.95 25.94
CA ARG A 9 -1.65 -15.21 26.82
C ARG A 9 -1.95 -13.96 27.63
N ASP A 10 -3.15 -13.87 28.18
CA ASP A 10 -3.58 -12.73 29.00
C ASP A 10 -2.58 -12.35 30.08
N MET A 11 -1.99 -13.34 30.75
CA MET A 11 -0.96 -13.11 31.76
C MET A 11 0.35 -12.59 31.18
N ASP A 12 0.76 -13.00 30.00
CA ASP A 12 1.97 -12.51 29.33
C ASP A 12 1.77 -11.03 28.92
N ALA A 13 0.54 -10.69 28.50
CA ALA A 13 0.14 -9.34 28.16
C ALA A 13 0.14 -8.41 29.39
N ILE A 14 -0.50 -8.83 30.50
CA ILE A 14 -0.58 -8.07 31.74
C ILE A 14 0.80 -7.85 32.38
N LEU A 15 1.70 -8.83 32.28
CA LEU A 15 3.04 -8.77 32.87
C LEU A 15 4.09 -8.08 31.98
N GLY A 16 3.72 -7.66 30.75
CA GLY A 16 4.64 -6.99 29.82
C GLY A 16 5.84 -7.85 29.43
N ARG A 17 5.62 -9.13 29.12
CA ARG A 17 6.70 -10.07 28.79
C ARG A 17 7.23 -9.94 27.36
N ASP A 18 7.71 -8.77 27.03
CA ASP A 18 8.34 -8.48 25.73
C ASP A 18 9.60 -9.33 25.52
N ASP A 19 10.33 -9.64 26.58
CA ASP A 19 11.49 -10.53 26.57
C ASP A 19 11.18 -11.92 26.02
N ARG A 20 9.99 -12.42 26.31
CA ARG A 20 9.51 -13.73 25.84
C ARG A 20 9.16 -13.73 24.34
N LEU A 21 8.53 -12.66 23.86
CA LEU A 21 8.27 -12.44 22.45
C LEU A 21 9.58 -12.36 21.66
N VAL A 22 10.51 -11.55 22.13
CA VAL A 22 11.83 -11.37 21.53
C VAL A 22 12.62 -12.69 21.51
N ALA A 23 12.56 -13.48 22.57
CA ALA A 23 13.23 -14.79 22.61
C ALA A 23 12.63 -15.80 21.61
N LYS A 24 11.29 -15.85 21.50
CA LYS A 24 10.61 -16.70 20.51
C LYS A 24 10.94 -16.29 19.08
N LEU A 25 10.96 -15.00 18.78
CA LEU A 25 11.31 -14.50 17.47
C LEU A 25 12.76 -14.82 17.11
N ALA A 26 13.69 -14.63 18.06
CA ALA A 26 15.09 -14.98 17.85
C ALA A 26 15.26 -16.48 17.56
N ASP A 27 14.61 -17.37 18.33
CA ASP A 27 14.65 -18.81 18.06
C ASP A 27 14.03 -19.17 16.68
N ALA A 28 12.94 -18.52 16.27
CA ALA A 28 12.32 -18.75 14.98
C ALA A 28 13.24 -18.33 13.82
N VAL A 29 13.87 -17.16 13.94
CA VAL A 29 14.76 -16.60 12.91
C VAL A 29 15.99 -17.45 12.68
N THR A 30 16.58 -18.03 13.73
CA THR A 30 17.76 -18.90 13.59
C THR A 30 17.51 -20.19 12.78
N LYS A 31 16.24 -20.56 12.62
CA LYS A 31 15.82 -21.76 11.86
C LYS A 31 15.44 -21.44 10.42
N LEU A 32 15.53 -20.19 10.00
CA LEU A 32 15.10 -19.72 8.69
C LEU A 32 16.22 -18.95 7.99
N ASP A 33 16.34 -19.14 6.69
CA ASP A 33 17.11 -18.25 5.82
C ASP A 33 16.24 -17.02 5.50
N ALA A 34 16.19 -16.07 6.43
CA ALA A 34 15.39 -14.86 6.33
C ALA A 34 16.28 -13.63 6.11
N LYS A 35 15.90 -12.73 5.22
CA LYS A 35 16.59 -11.45 5.00
C LYS A 35 16.13 -10.36 5.99
N PHE A 36 14.96 -10.52 6.59
CA PHE A 36 14.41 -9.65 7.62
C PHE A 36 13.27 -10.36 8.37
N ALA A 37 12.84 -9.78 9.47
CA ALA A 37 11.62 -10.19 10.16
C ALA A 37 10.69 -8.98 10.39
N ALA A 38 9.39 -9.24 10.48
CA ALA A 38 8.39 -8.22 10.79
C ALA A 38 7.58 -8.61 12.02
N ILE A 39 7.37 -7.64 12.91
CA ILE A 39 6.47 -7.74 14.05
C ILE A 39 5.20 -6.97 13.69
N ILE A 40 4.08 -7.66 13.61
CA ILE A 40 2.78 -7.09 13.24
C ILE A 40 1.89 -7.08 14.48
N GLY A 41 1.32 -5.92 14.78
CA GLY A 41 0.41 -5.72 15.90
C GLY A 41 -0.91 -6.47 15.73
N THR A 42 -1.54 -6.76 16.86
CA THR A 42 -2.86 -7.38 16.97
C THR A 42 -3.64 -6.69 18.09
N PRO A 43 -4.96 -6.92 18.25
CA PRO A 43 -5.76 -6.22 19.27
C PRO A 43 -5.20 -6.29 20.69
N VAL A 44 -4.69 -7.43 21.14
CA VAL A 44 -4.18 -7.56 22.52
C VAL A 44 -2.97 -6.65 22.78
N PRO A 45 -1.89 -6.67 21.98
CA PRO A 45 -0.79 -5.72 22.12
C PRO A 45 -1.23 -4.25 22.06
N ALA A 46 -2.21 -3.91 21.20
CA ALA A 46 -2.72 -2.54 21.09
C ALA A 46 -3.41 -2.08 22.39
N VAL A 47 -4.25 -2.92 22.98
CA VAL A 47 -4.96 -2.61 24.24
C VAL A 47 -4.02 -2.42 25.43
N ILE A 48 -2.95 -3.19 25.50
CA ILE A 48 -1.96 -3.08 26.59
C ILE A 48 -0.87 -2.03 26.34
N GLY A 49 -0.93 -1.33 25.23
CA GLY A 49 0.02 -0.26 24.90
C GLY A 49 1.45 -0.75 24.64
N THR A 50 1.59 -1.84 23.89
CA THR A 50 2.90 -2.40 23.54
C THR A 50 3.79 -1.37 22.81
N ASP A 51 5.01 -1.17 23.30
CA ASP A 51 6.01 -0.31 22.67
C ASP A 51 6.76 -1.09 21.54
N TYR A 52 6.28 -0.95 20.32
CA TYR A 52 6.89 -1.59 19.14
C TYR A 52 8.30 -1.09 18.84
N HIS A 53 8.64 0.15 19.21
CA HIS A 53 10.02 0.66 19.06
C HIS A 53 10.97 0.00 20.06
N ALA A 54 10.52 -0.24 21.29
CA ALA A 54 11.30 -1.00 22.26
C ALA A 54 11.48 -2.45 21.81
N LEU A 55 10.40 -3.11 21.34
CA LEU A 55 10.46 -4.47 20.80
C LEU A 55 11.45 -4.58 19.63
N LYS A 56 11.41 -3.64 18.68
CA LYS A 56 12.34 -3.58 17.55
C LYS A 56 13.79 -3.54 18.08
N ARG A 57 14.12 -2.58 18.92
CA ARG A 57 15.48 -2.44 19.49
C ARG A 57 15.94 -3.66 20.29
N MET A 58 15.03 -4.28 21.07
CA MET A 58 15.34 -5.49 21.83
C MET A 58 15.60 -6.69 20.91
N THR A 59 14.84 -6.80 19.84
CA THR A 59 14.98 -7.88 18.87
C THR A 59 16.26 -7.74 18.06
N GLU A 60 16.54 -6.55 17.51
CA GLU A 60 17.75 -6.26 16.74
C GLU A 60 19.06 -6.49 17.53
N LYS A 61 19.00 -6.40 18.85
CA LYS A 61 20.14 -6.78 19.72
C LYS A 61 20.38 -8.28 19.83
N LYS A 62 19.38 -9.09 19.52
CA LYS A 62 19.45 -10.56 19.66
C LYS A 62 19.57 -11.30 18.34
N VAL A 63 19.15 -10.67 17.25
CA VAL A 63 19.19 -11.25 15.90
C VAL A 63 19.92 -10.29 14.96
N ASP A 64 20.77 -10.84 14.12
CA ASP A 64 21.51 -10.06 13.12
C ASP A 64 20.65 -9.94 11.82
N LEU A 65 19.45 -9.38 11.99
CA LEU A 65 18.50 -9.15 10.88
C LEU A 65 17.76 -7.83 11.09
N PRO A 66 17.47 -7.09 10.03
CA PRO A 66 16.57 -5.94 10.08
C PRO A 66 15.18 -6.35 10.57
N ILE A 67 14.62 -5.54 11.46
CA ILE A 67 13.30 -5.75 12.04
C ILE A 67 12.36 -4.63 11.59
N LEU A 68 11.25 -5.00 10.94
CA LEU A 68 10.13 -4.11 10.71
C LEU A 68 9.13 -4.22 11.86
N THR A 69 8.47 -3.12 12.18
CA THR A 69 7.35 -3.11 13.10
C THR A 69 6.16 -2.42 12.47
N VAL A 70 5.02 -3.11 12.42
CA VAL A 70 3.78 -2.56 11.92
C VAL A 70 2.77 -2.57 13.06
N ASP A 71 2.56 -1.42 13.63
CA ASP A 71 1.73 -1.22 14.80
C ASP A 71 0.23 -1.19 14.38
N THR A 72 -0.33 -2.35 14.12
CA THR A 72 -1.74 -2.54 13.80
C THR A 72 -2.49 -3.00 15.05
N ASP A 73 -3.77 -2.62 15.15
CA ASP A 73 -4.63 -2.98 16.26
C ASP A 73 -5.66 -4.07 15.90
N GLY A 74 -5.77 -4.40 14.61
CA GLY A 74 -6.74 -5.38 14.11
C GLY A 74 -8.20 -4.87 14.14
N MET A 75 -8.42 -3.57 14.38
CA MET A 75 -9.74 -2.92 14.42
C MET A 75 -9.95 -1.93 13.28
N GLU A 76 -8.86 -1.37 12.75
CA GLU A 76 -8.90 -0.53 11.55
C GLU A 76 -9.07 -1.37 10.29
N LEU A 77 -9.48 -0.74 9.18
CA LEU A 77 -9.51 -1.37 7.86
C LEU A 77 -8.09 -1.82 7.46
N TYR A 78 -8.00 -2.87 6.64
CA TYR A 78 -6.72 -3.49 6.26
C TYR A 78 -5.74 -2.51 5.59
N ASP A 79 -6.25 -1.55 4.84
CA ASP A 79 -5.48 -0.54 4.12
C ASP A 79 -4.70 0.41 5.05
N LYS A 80 -5.17 0.62 6.29
CA LYS A 80 -4.41 1.34 7.32
C LYS A 80 -3.16 0.60 7.74
N GLY A 81 -3.28 -0.71 7.92
CA GLY A 81 -2.12 -1.58 8.18
C GLY A 81 -1.17 -1.64 6.99
N GLU A 82 -1.72 -1.68 5.79
CA GLU A 82 -0.96 -1.65 4.55
C GLU A 82 -0.18 -0.33 4.37
N GLU A 83 -0.79 0.81 4.66
CA GLU A 83 -0.14 2.12 4.65
C GLU A 83 1.06 2.17 5.59
N LYS A 84 0.88 1.68 6.83
CA LYS A 84 1.96 1.59 7.81
C LYS A 84 3.08 0.67 7.30
N ALA A 85 2.72 -0.47 6.72
CA ALA A 85 3.69 -1.44 6.19
C ALA A 85 4.50 -0.89 5.01
N TRP A 86 3.86 -0.20 4.05
CA TRP A 86 4.55 0.46 2.94
C TRP A 86 5.56 1.48 3.43
N LYS A 87 5.15 2.34 4.35
CA LYS A 87 6.03 3.37 4.90
C LYS A 87 7.21 2.76 5.65
N GLU A 88 6.97 1.78 6.52
CA GLU A 88 8.03 1.13 7.28
C GLU A 88 8.99 0.34 6.39
N LEU A 89 8.49 -0.29 5.32
CA LEU A 89 9.32 -0.97 4.33
C LEU A 89 10.40 -0.04 3.74
N PHE A 90 10.00 1.13 3.29
CA PHE A 90 10.96 2.10 2.72
C PHE A 90 11.82 2.77 3.79
N LEU A 91 11.27 3.04 4.99
CA LEU A 91 12.05 3.58 6.11
C LEU A 91 13.22 2.67 6.50
N VAL A 92 13.01 1.35 6.45
CA VAL A 92 14.02 0.38 6.89
C VAL A 92 14.97 -0.02 5.77
N PHE A 93 14.47 -0.14 4.53
CA PHE A 93 15.24 -0.76 3.46
C PHE A 93 15.64 0.15 2.32
N ALA A 94 15.04 1.33 2.16
CA ALA A 94 15.52 2.26 1.14
C ALA A 94 16.98 2.63 1.42
N GLY A 95 17.82 2.47 0.41
CA GLY A 95 19.24 2.74 0.51
C GLY A 95 19.58 4.23 0.46
N GLU A 96 20.84 4.54 0.29
CA GLU A 96 21.27 5.90 0.04
C GLU A 96 20.72 6.41 -1.31
N LYS A 97 20.74 7.73 -1.49
CA LYS A 97 20.31 8.33 -2.75
C LYS A 97 21.24 7.92 -3.87
N GLU A 98 20.70 7.30 -4.91
CA GLU A 98 21.37 6.93 -6.14
C GLU A 98 21.04 7.91 -7.27
N ASP A 99 21.83 7.85 -8.36
CA ASP A 99 21.54 8.60 -9.58
C ASP A 99 20.25 8.10 -10.23
N VAL A 100 19.43 9.02 -10.71
CA VAL A 100 18.16 8.69 -11.37
C VAL A 100 18.43 8.01 -12.72
N ILE A 101 17.78 6.89 -12.92
CA ILE A 101 17.78 6.16 -14.19
C ILE A 101 16.56 6.63 -15.00
N LEU A 102 16.77 7.40 -16.05
CA LEU A 102 15.71 7.90 -16.92
C LEU A 102 14.91 6.74 -17.52
N GLY A 103 13.59 6.86 -17.54
CA GLY A 103 12.68 5.82 -17.99
C GLY A 103 12.43 4.71 -16.97
N ARG A 104 13.07 4.72 -15.80
CA ARG A 104 12.77 3.78 -14.71
C ARG A 104 11.64 4.33 -13.85
N ILE A 105 10.48 3.69 -13.86
CA ILE A 105 9.26 4.14 -13.21
C ILE A 105 8.92 3.20 -12.05
N GLY A 106 8.76 3.76 -10.85
CA GLY A 106 8.27 3.02 -9.68
C GLY A 106 6.73 2.93 -9.69
N ILE A 107 6.19 1.75 -9.41
CA ILE A 107 4.75 1.53 -9.22
C ILE A 107 4.54 1.12 -7.78
N LEU A 108 3.90 1.98 -6.98
CA LEU A 108 3.70 1.80 -5.54
C LEU A 108 2.26 1.36 -5.25
N GLY A 109 2.09 0.38 -4.36
CA GLY A 109 0.78 -0.10 -3.94
C GLY A 109 0.26 -1.30 -4.74
N MET A 110 1.15 -2.08 -5.36
CA MET A 110 0.78 -3.26 -6.14
C MET A 110 0.53 -4.47 -5.23
N THR A 111 -0.53 -4.43 -4.43
CA THR A 111 -0.93 -5.56 -3.60
C THR A 111 -2.14 -6.30 -4.17
N PRO A 112 -2.30 -7.60 -3.88
CA PRO A 112 -3.45 -8.37 -4.36
C PRO A 112 -4.79 -7.90 -3.79
N GLN A 113 -4.79 -7.26 -2.63
CA GLN A 113 -5.99 -6.69 -2.00
C GLN A 113 -6.55 -5.53 -2.82
N ASP A 114 -5.68 -4.65 -3.31
CA ASP A 114 -6.07 -3.47 -4.07
C ASP A 114 -6.18 -3.74 -5.56
N ILE A 115 -5.38 -4.66 -6.08
CA ILE A 115 -5.33 -4.99 -7.51
C ILE A 115 -5.54 -6.50 -7.68
N SER A 116 -6.78 -6.88 -7.95
CA SER A 116 -7.21 -8.27 -8.07
C SER A 116 -6.63 -9.01 -9.28
N ASP A 117 -6.28 -8.29 -10.36
CA ASP A 117 -5.62 -8.89 -11.52
C ASP A 117 -4.19 -9.32 -11.15
N LEU A 118 -4.01 -10.64 -11.04
CA LEU A 118 -2.72 -11.22 -10.69
C LEU A 118 -1.63 -10.99 -11.73
N ARG A 119 -1.96 -10.64 -12.95
CA ARG A 119 -1.02 -10.32 -14.03
C ARG A 119 -0.81 -8.84 -14.26
N ALA A 120 -1.48 -7.97 -13.49
CA ALA A 120 -1.40 -6.52 -13.67
C ALA A 120 0.06 -6.01 -13.68
N ALA A 121 0.90 -6.52 -12.78
CA ALA A 121 2.30 -6.11 -12.73
C ALA A 121 3.08 -6.45 -14.03
N ASP A 122 2.83 -7.63 -14.59
CA ASP A 122 3.50 -8.05 -15.84
C ASP A 122 3.01 -7.21 -17.01
N ARG A 123 1.70 -6.97 -17.10
CA ARG A 123 1.09 -6.13 -18.14
C ARG A 123 1.55 -4.68 -18.05
N ILE A 124 1.72 -4.13 -16.84
CA ILE A 124 2.29 -2.80 -16.62
C ILE A 124 3.75 -2.77 -17.12
N ARG A 125 4.57 -3.78 -16.78
CA ARG A 125 5.94 -3.88 -17.28
C ARG A 125 6.00 -3.95 -18.81
N GLU A 126 5.14 -4.78 -19.42
CA GLU A 126 5.03 -4.89 -20.88
C GLU A 126 4.64 -3.56 -21.54
N ARG A 127 3.67 -2.82 -20.97
CA ARG A 127 3.24 -1.50 -21.46
C ARG A 127 4.40 -0.51 -21.44
N PHE A 128 5.09 -0.39 -20.29
CA PHE A 128 6.23 0.52 -20.18
C PHE A 128 7.41 0.10 -21.06
N ALA A 129 7.66 -1.20 -21.20
CA ALA A 129 8.70 -1.71 -22.09
C ALA A 129 8.41 -1.36 -23.57
N ALA A 130 7.16 -1.38 -24.02
CA ALA A 130 6.77 -0.92 -25.34
C ALA A 130 7.05 0.57 -25.59
N GLU A 131 7.13 1.37 -24.51
CA GLU A 131 7.54 2.78 -24.54
C GLU A 131 9.05 2.99 -24.35
N GLY A 132 9.85 1.93 -24.28
CA GLY A 132 11.28 2.00 -23.97
C GLY A 132 11.61 2.33 -22.52
N LYS A 133 10.66 2.11 -21.60
CA LYS A 133 10.80 2.36 -20.17
C LYS A 133 10.82 1.06 -19.37
N THR A 134 11.21 1.15 -18.10
CA THR A 134 11.22 0.01 -17.15
C THR A 134 10.30 0.30 -15.97
N ALA A 135 9.32 -0.55 -15.71
CA ALA A 135 8.48 -0.44 -14.53
C ALA A 135 8.96 -1.36 -13.40
N VAL A 136 9.13 -0.79 -12.20
CA VAL A 136 9.45 -1.50 -10.95
C VAL A 136 8.18 -1.55 -10.12
N CYS A 137 7.51 -2.71 -10.10
CA CYS A 137 6.23 -2.88 -9.40
C CYS A 137 6.49 -3.32 -7.95
N PHE A 138 6.53 -2.38 -7.02
CA PHE A 138 6.71 -2.67 -5.59
C PHE A 138 5.46 -3.37 -5.04
N GLY A 139 5.68 -4.47 -4.30
CA GLY A 139 4.63 -5.35 -3.80
C GLY A 139 4.35 -6.56 -4.69
N ARG A 140 4.81 -6.55 -5.96
CA ARG A 140 4.55 -7.67 -6.87
C ARG A 140 5.66 -7.92 -7.89
N GLY A 141 6.37 -9.02 -7.66
CA GLY A 141 7.39 -9.50 -8.59
C GLY A 141 8.73 -8.77 -8.53
N ASN A 142 8.90 -7.82 -7.61
CA ASN A 142 10.16 -7.16 -7.31
C ASN A 142 10.64 -7.53 -5.90
N GLY A 143 11.95 -7.57 -5.73
CA GLY A 143 12.58 -8.02 -4.50
C GLY A 143 13.04 -6.88 -3.60
N LEU A 144 13.70 -7.26 -2.49
CA LEU A 144 14.24 -6.31 -1.53
C LEU A 144 15.32 -5.41 -2.13
N ASP A 145 16.06 -5.89 -3.11
CA ASP A 145 17.11 -5.10 -3.77
C ASP A 145 16.52 -3.95 -4.60
N ASP A 146 15.32 -4.14 -5.19
CA ASP A 146 14.59 -3.04 -5.82
C ASP A 146 14.12 -2.00 -4.80
N VAL A 147 13.73 -2.43 -3.58
CA VAL A 147 13.38 -1.51 -2.49
C VAL A 147 14.59 -0.68 -2.06
N LYS A 148 15.78 -1.29 -1.98
CA LYS A 148 17.03 -0.58 -1.63
C LYS A 148 17.37 0.49 -2.63
N SER A 149 17.14 0.23 -3.92
CA SER A 149 17.43 1.18 -5.01
C SER A 149 16.21 2.00 -5.44
N VAL A 150 15.23 2.18 -4.55
CA VAL A 150 14.00 2.93 -4.84
C VAL A 150 14.24 4.39 -5.23
N SER A 151 15.36 4.97 -4.80
CA SER A 151 15.73 6.36 -5.09
C SER A 151 16.16 6.61 -6.54
N ASN A 152 16.47 5.55 -7.30
CA ASN A 152 16.96 5.69 -8.68
C ASN A 152 15.84 5.70 -9.74
N VAL A 153 14.57 5.64 -9.34
CA VAL A 153 13.47 5.77 -10.29
C VAL A 153 13.25 7.25 -10.66
N GLU A 154 12.86 7.49 -11.90
CA GLU A 154 12.58 8.84 -12.41
C GLU A 154 11.36 9.46 -11.71
N LYS A 155 10.31 8.66 -11.51
CA LYS A 155 9.12 9.02 -10.77
C LYS A 155 8.41 7.79 -10.23
N ASN A 156 7.51 8.00 -9.27
CA ASN A 156 6.61 6.97 -8.76
C ASN A 156 5.17 7.18 -9.26
N ILE A 157 4.49 6.10 -9.62
CA ILE A 157 3.05 6.06 -9.85
C ILE A 157 2.42 5.32 -8.67
N VAL A 158 1.56 6.01 -7.94
CA VAL A 158 0.84 5.46 -6.79
C VAL A 158 -0.49 4.89 -7.28
N VAL A 159 -0.65 3.57 -7.19
CA VAL A 159 -1.83 2.86 -7.69
C VAL A 159 -2.85 2.51 -6.59
N SER A 160 -2.48 2.75 -5.33
CA SER A 160 -3.34 2.55 -4.15
C SER A 160 -3.22 3.70 -3.15
N PRO A 161 -4.32 4.15 -2.51
CA PRO A 161 -4.27 5.16 -1.45
C PRO A 161 -3.34 4.77 -0.30
N ALA A 162 -3.20 3.48 0.01
CA ALA A 162 -2.33 2.98 1.08
C ALA A 162 -0.84 3.25 0.81
N ALA A 163 -0.43 3.39 -0.44
CA ALA A 163 0.96 3.69 -0.79
C ALA A 163 1.30 5.18 -0.84
N LEU A 164 0.32 6.08 -0.65
CA LEU A 164 0.51 7.53 -0.80
C LEU A 164 1.51 8.10 0.21
N GLU A 165 1.42 7.70 1.48
CA GLU A 165 2.35 8.18 2.51
C GLU A 165 3.79 7.70 2.28
N ALA A 166 3.96 6.51 1.71
CA ALA A 166 5.27 6.02 1.28
C ALA A 166 5.82 6.86 0.12
N ALA A 167 4.99 7.20 -0.87
CA ALA A 167 5.39 8.09 -1.99
C ALA A 167 5.82 9.48 -1.49
N LYS A 168 5.06 10.08 -0.59
CA LYS A 168 5.42 11.36 0.05
C LYS A 168 6.73 11.27 0.85
N TYR A 169 6.98 10.15 1.51
CA TYR A 169 8.24 9.90 2.20
C TYR A 169 9.41 9.87 1.20
N LEU A 170 9.27 9.14 0.09
CA LEU A 170 10.30 9.04 -0.95
C LEU A 170 10.57 10.39 -1.62
N GLU A 171 9.52 11.18 -1.88
CA GLU A 171 9.67 12.53 -2.42
C GLU A 171 10.43 13.45 -1.46
N ARG A 172 10.08 13.47 -0.16
CA ARG A 172 10.79 14.28 0.84
C ARG A 172 12.24 13.85 1.04
N THR A 173 12.52 12.55 0.97
CA THR A 173 13.85 12.00 1.28
C THR A 173 14.79 12.05 0.09
N TYR A 174 14.30 11.72 -1.10
CA TYR A 174 15.13 11.56 -2.30
C TYR A 174 14.85 12.61 -3.37
N GLY A 175 13.73 13.32 -3.27
CA GLY A 175 13.26 14.24 -4.31
C GLY A 175 12.58 13.52 -5.48
N THR A 176 12.23 12.24 -5.33
CA THR A 176 11.58 11.46 -6.38
C THR A 176 10.12 11.89 -6.50
N PRO A 177 9.68 12.52 -7.59
CA PRO A 177 8.30 12.98 -7.75
C PRO A 177 7.34 11.80 -7.84
N TYR A 178 6.09 12.04 -7.50
CA TYR A 178 5.05 11.03 -7.67
C TYR A 178 3.77 11.60 -8.29
N GLU A 179 3.00 10.71 -8.90
CA GLU A 179 1.64 10.97 -9.37
C GLU A 179 0.73 9.82 -8.95
N THR A 180 -0.57 10.06 -8.85
CA THR A 180 -1.56 9.01 -8.60
C THR A 180 -2.22 8.59 -9.90
N GLY A 181 -2.51 7.30 -10.08
CA GLY A 181 -3.17 6.80 -11.27
C GLY A 181 -3.00 5.30 -11.46
N TYR A 182 -3.63 4.77 -12.49
CA TYR A 182 -3.52 3.34 -12.81
C TYR A 182 -3.07 3.14 -14.25
N PRO A 183 -1.88 2.59 -14.51
CA PRO A 183 -1.32 2.50 -15.87
C PRO A 183 -2.15 1.72 -16.89
N LEU A 184 -3.06 0.84 -16.44
CA LEU A 184 -3.94 0.04 -17.30
C LEU A 184 -5.39 0.54 -17.27
N VAL A 185 -5.63 1.80 -16.93
CA VAL A 185 -6.99 2.35 -16.73
C VAL A 185 -7.86 2.28 -17.99
N ASP A 186 -7.27 2.43 -19.17
CA ASP A 186 -7.95 2.34 -20.45
C ASP A 186 -8.63 0.97 -20.66
N GLU A 187 -8.13 -0.07 -20.06
CA GLU A 187 -8.71 -1.41 -20.11
C GLU A 187 -9.89 -1.62 -19.15
N LEU A 188 -10.06 -0.68 -18.19
CA LEU A 188 -11.15 -0.71 -17.21
C LEU A 188 -12.36 0.13 -17.66
N VAL A 189 -12.21 0.92 -18.70
CA VAL A 189 -13.28 1.80 -19.21
C VAL A 189 -13.96 1.15 -20.41
N TYR A 190 -15.25 0.85 -20.24
CA TYR A 190 -16.06 0.25 -21.30
C TYR A 190 -16.16 1.17 -22.52
N ASP A 191 -16.25 0.54 -23.70
CA ASP A 191 -16.52 1.26 -24.96
C ASP A 191 -18.02 1.51 -25.09
N MET A 192 -18.47 2.66 -24.56
CA MET A 192 -19.86 3.11 -24.60
C MET A 192 -19.93 4.63 -24.65
N ASP A 193 -21.10 5.16 -25.00
CA ASP A 193 -21.36 6.59 -24.95
C ASP A 193 -21.65 7.04 -23.51
N TYR A 194 -20.77 7.90 -22.99
CA TYR A 194 -20.87 8.50 -21.65
C TYR A 194 -21.48 9.90 -21.63
N HIS A 195 -21.77 10.50 -22.81
CA HIS A 195 -22.30 11.87 -22.88
C HIS A 195 -23.61 12.03 -22.09
N GLY A 196 -23.63 13.00 -21.18
CA GLY A 196 -24.77 13.29 -20.31
C GLY A 196 -25.14 12.19 -19.33
N LYS A 197 -24.31 11.16 -19.18
CA LYS A 197 -24.58 10.05 -18.24
C LYS A 197 -24.15 10.36 -16.83
N LYS A 198 -24.92 9.81 -15.87
CA LYS A 198 -24.49 9.65 -14.49
C LYS A 198 -23.81 8.28 -14.36
N VAL A 199 -22.60 8.26 -13.84
CA VAL A 199 -21.78 7.06 -13.70
C VAL A 199 -21.34 6.91 -12.24
N LEU A 200 -21.64 5.77 -11.65
CA LEU A 200 -21.15 5.39 -10.33
C LEU A 200 -20.03 4.39 -10.49
N ILE A 201 -18.88 4.69 -9.89
CA ILE A 201 -17.72 3.81 -9.79
C ILE A 201 -17.55 3.44 -8.32
N VAL A 202 -17.72 2.15 -7.99
CA VAL A 202 -17.44 1.63 -6.64
C VAL A 202 -16.12 0.89 -6.69
N GLN A 203 -15.06 1.56 -6.23
CA GLN A 203 -13.68 1.07 -6.34
C GLN A 203 -12.80 1.75 -5.28
N GLN A 204 -11.57 1.24 -5.04
CA GLN A 204 -10.58 2.00 -4.29
C GLN A 204 -10.32 3.35 -5.00
N GLN A 205 -10.01 4.36 -4.20
CA GLN A 205 -10.05 5.76 -4.65
C GLN A 205 -9.16 6.08 -5.86
N VAL A 206 -7.92 5.58 -5.89
CA VAL A 206 -6.96 5.92 -6.97
C VAL A 206 -7.40 5.33 -8.31
N ILE A 207 -7.81 4.06 -8.34
CA ILE A 207 -8.32 3.43 -9.57
C ILE A 207 -9.65 4.07 -9.98
N GLY A 208 -10.56 4.30 -9.03
CA GLY A 208 -11.83 4.98 -9.29
C GLY A 208 -11.63 6.37 -9.91
N SER A 209 -10.71 7.17 -9.37
CA SER A 209 -10.36 8.48 -9.91
C SER A 209 -9.74 8.39 -11.30
N ALA A 210 -8.85 7.43 -11.53
CA ALA A 210 -8.25 7.21 -12.85
C ALA A 210 -9.32 6.84 -13.91
N ILE A 211 -10.29 5.97 -13.55
CA ILE A 211 -11.42 5.63 -14.42
C ILE A 211 -12.29 6.86 -14.70
N ARG A 212 -12.57 7.68 -13.69
CA ARG A 212 -13.31 8.95 -13.86
C ARG A 212 -12.61 9.86 -14.87
N GLU A 213 -11.32 10.08 -14.70
CA GLU A 213 -10.54 10.92 -15.62
C GLU A 213 -10.57 10.38 -17.05
N GLU A 214 -10.47 9.07 -17.23
CA GLU A 214 -10.51 8.45 -18.54
C GLU A 214 -11.90 8.57 -19.20
N ILE A 215 -12.98 8.43 -18.44
CA ILE A 215 -14.34 8.68 -18.92
C ILE A 215 -14.52 10.14 -19.31
N GLN A 216 -14.04 11.09 -18.49
CA GLN A 216 -14.16 12.52 -18.73
C GLN A 216 -13.31 13.03 -19.90
N LYS A 217 -12.24 12.32 -20.27
CA LYS A 217 -11.54 12.59 -21.55
C LYS A 217 -12.43 12.27 -22.77
N LYS A 218 -13.28 11.23 -22.67
CA LYS A 218 -14.20 10.83 -23.74
C LYS A 218 -15.49 11.68 -23.75
N ALA A 219 -16.00 12.03 -22.56
CA ALA A 219 -17.25 12.77 -22.38
C ALA A 219 -17.13 13.74 -21.19
N LYS A 220 -16.82 15.01 -21.47
CA LYS A 220 -16.61 16.04 -20.44
C LYS A 220 -17.85 16.36 -19.60
N ASP A 221 -19.03 16.06 -20.14
CA ASP A 221 -20.36 16.27 -19.53
C ASP A 221 -20.86 15.07 -18.74
N ALA A 222 -20.07 13.97 -18.68
CA ALA A 222 -20.37 12.85 -17.81
C ALA A 222 -20.22 13.23 -16.33
N GLN A 223 -21.25 12.92 -15.55
CA GLN A 223 -21.26 13.11 -14.10
C GLN A 223 -20.78 11.82 -13.44
N VAL A 224 -19.53 11.80 -13.00
CA VAL A 224 -18.91 10.59 -12.45
C VAL A 224 -18.71 10.74 -10.96
N THR A 225 -19.33 9.84 -10.20
CA THR A 225 -19.16 9.70 -8.74
C THR A 225 -18.28 8.50 -8.46
N VAL A 226 -17.26 8.70 -7.64
CA VAL A 226 -16.42 7.61 -7.12
C VAL A 226 -16.79 7.35 -5.67
N ALA A 227 -17.10 6.12 -5.35
CA ALA A 227 -17.39 5.68 -3.99
C ALA A 227 -16.46 4.54 -3.59
N SER A 228 -15.95 4.56 -2.37
CA SER A 228 -15.05 3.54 -1.85
C SER A 228 -15.48 3.04 -0.49
N TRP A 229 -15.43 1.72 -0.28
CA TRP A 229 -15.59 1.06 1.00
C TRP A 229 -14.34 1.16 1.88
N PHE A 230 -13.21 1.50 1.27
CA PHE A 230 -11.88 1.49 1.89
C PHE A 230 -11.35 2.91 2.05
N MET A 231 -10.07 3.01 2.39
CA MET A 231 -9.38 4.26 2.64
C MET A 231 -9.68 5.32 1.58
N ILE A 232 -10.07 6.50 2.05
CA ILE A 232 -10.12 7.72 1.26
C ILE A 232 -9.09 8.71 1.79
N LYS A 233 -8.30 9.27 0.88
CA LYS A 233 -7.36 10.35 1.15
C LYS A 233 -8.01 11.67 0.76
N PRO A 234 -8.24 12.60 1.72
CA PRO A 234 -8.92 13.87 1.43
C PRO A 234 -8.26 14.66 0.30
N GLU A 235 -6.95 14.65 0.23
CA GLU A 235 -6.19 15.35 -0.81
C GLU A 235 -6.36 14.81 -2.23
N LEU A 236 -6.93 13.61 -2.37
CA LEU A 236 -7.25 12.99 -3.67
C LEU A 236 -8.74 13.03 -3.99
N CYS A 237 -9.57 13.58 -3.07
CA CYS A 237 -11.01 13.64 -3.27
C CYS A 237 -11.40 14.70 -4.30
N SER A 238 -12.37 14.37 -5.13
CA SER A 238 -13.24 15.34 -5.80
C SER A 238 -14.48 15.59 -4.96
N ASP A 239 -15.22 16.67 -5.27
CA ASP A 239 -16.44 17.05 -4.53
C ASP A 239 -17.54 15.99 -4.57
N THR A 240 -17.48 15.05 -5.52
CA THR A 240 -18.45 13.96 -5.70
C THR A 240 -17.99 12.63 -5.11
N ASP A 241 -16.81 12.57 -4.52
CA ASP A 241 -16.28 11.32 -3.97
C ASP A 241 -16.90 11.00 -2.62
N LEU A 242 -17.20 9.71 -2.38
CA LEU A 242 -17.91 9.26 -1.20
C LEU A 242 -17.18 8.09 -0.52
N HIS A 243 -17.11 8.15 0.81
CA HIS A 243 -16.70 7.02 1.62
C HIS A 243 -17.94 6.27 2.09
N LEU A 244 -18.08 5.03 1.67
CA LEU A 244 -19.16 4.14 2.07
C LEU A 244 -18.77 3.47 3.40
N ARG A 245 -19.55 3.73 4.45
CA ARG A 245 -19.30 3.18 5.79
C ARG A 245 -20.09 1.91 6.05
N ASP A 246 -21.25 1.82 5.41
CA ASP A 246 -22.19 0.72 5.56
C ASP A 246 -23.06 0.53 4.30
N GLU A 247 -23.84 -0.53 4.29
CA GLU A 247 -24.73 -0.86 3.16
C GLU A 247 -25.79 0.22 2.92
N GLU A 248 -26.22 0.93 3.97
CA GLU A 248 -27.23 2.00 3.83
C GLU A 248 -26.68 3.19 3.05
N ASP A 249 -25.41 3.55 3.27
CA ASP A 249 -24.74 4.61 2.48
C ASP A 249 -24.75 4.25 0.98
N TYR A 250 -24.48 2.97 0.64
CA TYR A 250 -24.51 2.49 -0.75
C TYR A 250 -25.93 2.53 -1.34
N ILE A 251 -26.92 2.03 -0.61
CA ILE A 251 -28.32 2.01 -1.07
C ILE A 251 -28.79 3.44 -1.34
N ARG A 252 -28.58 4.36 -0.38
CA ARG A 252 -28.93 5.78 -0.55
C ARG A 252 -28.25 6.43 -1.77
N LEU A 253 -26.99 6.07 -1.99
CA LEU A 253 -26.25 6.57 -3.14
C LEU A 253 -26.90 6.12 -4.46
N VAL A 254 -27.20 4.83 -4.59
CA VAL A 254 -27.84 4.27 -5.81
C VAL A 254 -29.23 4.84 -6.05
N GLU A 255 -30.04 5.02 -4.98
CA GLU A 255 -31.39 5.58 -5.08
C GLU A 255 -31.43 7.06 -5.51
N ASN A 256 -30.34 7.81 -5.25
CA ASN A 256 -30.24 9.23 -5.58
C ASN A 256 -29.52 9.52 -6.91
N MET A 257 -29.02 8.50 -7.60
CA MET A 257 -28.39 8.60 -8.92
C MET A 257 -29.42 8.70 -10.04
#